data_efcdf949e96842a107a3459e62a9f5bb
#
_entry.id   efcdf949e96842a107a3459e62a9f5bb
#
_cell.length_a   1.000
_cell.length_b   1.000
_cell.length_c   1.000
_cell.angle_alpha   90.00
_cell.angle_beta   90.00
_cell.angle_gamma   90.00
#
_symmetry.space_group_name_H-M   'P 1'
#
loop_
_entity.id
_entity.type
_entity.pdbx_description
1 polymer ?
#
loop_
_entity_poly.entity_id
_entity_poly.type
_entity_poly.pdbx_seq_one_letter_code
_entity_poly.pdbx_strand_id
1 'polypeptide(L)'
;MSKRKIAGIATGVVLLAGVLSWIFTAPYLGNQGLSRTPGAFIGGTDTPAPSDFTPLNDIDGPLLMKQSGFPPLVIYLSYVGTEEGVITATRPDGGYWAQRVRDRGGDGWLRIGDATYAMRATEVLGDERIPMLEQYSARTGLPMDRAVGGPGALRDWEVFLWMPRS
;
A
#
# COMPACT_ATOMS: atom_id res chain seq x y z
N MET A 1 -20.81 34.59 24.68
CA MET A 1 -21.13 33.34 23.89
C MET A 1 -21.74 32.34 24.87
N SER A 2 -22.85 31.67 24.55
CA SER A 2 -23.48 30.73 25.48
C SER A 2 -22.61 29.46 25.66
N LYS A 3 -22.64 28.84 26.85
CA LYS A 3 -21.89 27.60 27.14
C LYS A 3 -22.16 26.47 26.08
N ARG A 4 -23.40 26.42 25.57
CA ARG A 4 -23.80 25.46 24.51
C ARG A 4 -23.09 25.71 23.17
N LYS A 5 -22.88 26.99 22.77
CA LYS A 5 -22.14 27.34 21.55
C LYS A 5 -20.66 26.99 21.68
N ILE A 6 -20.06 27.24 22.89
CA ILE A 6 -18.66 26.87 23.14
C ILE A 6 -18.49 25.35 23.06
N ALA A 7 -19.37 24.59 23.71
CA ALA A 7 -19.32 23.11 23.64
C ALA A 7 -19.45 22.58 22.20
N GLY A 8 -20.38 23.13 21.41
CA GLY A 8 -20.53 22.74 20.01
C GLY A 8 -19.30 22.99 19.15
N ILE A 9 -18.66 24.15 19.32
CA ILE A 9 -17.41 24.49 18.62
C ILE A 9 -16.28 23.54 19.04
N ALA A 10 -16.11 23.31 20.35
CA ALA A 10 -15.09 22.40 20.85
C ALA A 10 -15.26 20.98 20.30
N THR A 11 -16.49 20.46 20.28
CA THR A 11 -16.79 19.15 19.67
C THR A 11 -16.44 19.12 18.19
N GLY A 12 -16.81 20.16 17.44
CA GLY A 12 -16.48 20.26 16.00
C GLY A 12 -14.96 20.26 15.72
N VAL A 13 -14.20 20.98 16.54
CA VAL A 13 -12.73 21.02 16.43
C VAL A 13 -12.11 19.66 16.73
N VAL A 14 -12.57 18.95 17.76
CA VAL A 14 -12.07 17.62 18.10
C VAL A 14 -12.37 16.61 16.99
N LEU A 15 -13.58 16.62 16.44
CA LEU A 15 -13.94 15.74 15.33
C LEU A 15 -13.09 16.02 14.07
N LEU A 16 -12.91 17.31 13.74
CA LEU A 16 -12.07 17.70 12.60
C LEU A 16 -10.61 17.25 12.79
N ALA A 17 -10.04 17.46 13.96
CA ALA A 17 -8.69 17.03 14.30
C ALA A 17 -8.56 15.49 14.22
N GLY A 18 -9.57 14.74 14.68
CA GLY A 18 -9.62 13.29 14.56
C GLY A 18 -9.63 12.81 13.11
N VAL A 19 -10.45 13.43 12.26
CA VAL A 19 -10.54 13.10 10.82
C VAL A 19 -9.22 13.42 10.11
N LEU A 20 -8.63 14.59 10.37
CA LEU A 20 -7.34 14.97 9.78
C LEU A 20 -6.22 14.03 10.24
N SER A 21 -6.17 13.70 11.52
CA SER A 21 -5.21 12.74 12.04
C SER A 21 -5.36 11.38 11.35
N TRP A 22 -6.59 10.88 11.20
CA TRP A 22 -6.86 9.62 10.50
C TRP A 22 -6.38 9.67 9.04
N ILE A 23 -6.69 10.73 8.28
CA ILE A 23 -6.31 10.87 6.87
C ILE A 23 -4.79 10.71 6.67
N PHE A 24 -3.97 11.30 7.56
CA PHE A 24 -2.52 11.34 7.40
C PHE A 24 -1.77 10.22 8.12
N THR A 25 -2.31 9.65 9.18
CA THR A 25 -1.58 8.67 10.02
C THR A 25 -2.05 7.23 9.84
N ALA A 26 -3.29 7.00 9.46
CA ALA A 26 -3.84 5.65 9.34
C ALA A 26 -3.06 4.70 8.41
N PRO A 27 -2.50 5.15 7.25
CA PRO A 27 -1.70 4.27 6.40
C PRO A 27 -0.54 3.62 7.14
N TYR A 28 0.11 4.36 8.06
CA TYR A 28 1.24 3.88 8.84
C TYR A 28 0.82 3.06 10.06
N LEU A 29 -0.26 3.47 10.73
CA LEU A 29 -0.79 2.78 11.90
C LEU A 29 -1.45 1.43 11.54
N GLY A 30 -2.07 1.35 10.38
CA GLY A 30 -2.79 0.17 9.91
C GLY A 30 -1.93 -1.08 9.80
N ASN A 31 -0.63 -0.92 9.55
CA ASN A 31 0.30 -2.05 9.45
C ASN A 31 0.97 -2.41 10.78
N GLN A 32 0.83 -1.60 11.84
CA GLN A 32 1.56 -1.79 13.09
C GLN A 32 0.73 -2.18 14.31
N GLY A 33 -0.56 -1.97 14.31
CA GLY A 33 -1.29 -2.28 15.54
C GLY A 33 -2.78 -1.96 15.54
N LEU A 34 -3.22 -0.91 14.87
CA LEU A 34 -4.64 -0.66 14.67
C LEU A 34 -5.18 -1.44 13.47
N SER A 35 -4.56 -2.54 13.20
CA SER A 35 -4.69 -3.52 12.16
C SER A 35 -5.75 -3.18 11.09
N ARG A 36 -5.27 -2.85 9.89
CA ARG A 36 -6.09 -2.71 8.68
C ARG A 36 -6.96 -1.46 8.62
N THR A 37 -6.65 -0.42 9.41
CA THR A 37 -7.32 0.88 9.26
C THR A 37 -6.70 1.64 8.08
N PRO A 38 -7.37 1.76 6.94
CA PRO A 38 -6.81 2.43 5.78
C PRO A 38 -6.90 3.95 5.92
N GLY A 39 -5.96 4.65 5.32
CA GLY A 39 -6.05 6.09 5.09
C GLY A 39 -6.87 6.44 3.86
N ALA A 40 -7.00 7.74 3.59
CA ALA A 40 -7.75 8.26 2.45
C ALA A 40 -6.87 9.05 1.46
N PHE A 41 -5.78 9.63 1.93
CA PHE A 41 -4.94 10.55 1.16
C PHE A 41 -3.55 9.96 0.90
N ILE A 42 -3.13 9.90 -0.36
CA ILE A 42 -1.82 9.37 -0.72
C ILE A 42 -0.73 10.46 -0.79
N GLY A 43 -1.08 11.68 -1.22
CA GLY A 43 -0.11 12.78 -1.38
C GLY A 43 0.92 12.51 -2.48
N GLY A 44 2.03 13.24 -2.42
CA GLY A 44 3.11 13.17 -3.42
C GLY A 44 2.81 14.04 -4.66
N THR A 45 3.78 14.05 -5.58
CA THR A 45 3.71 14.76 -6.87
C THR A 45 3.30 13.77 -7.95
N ASP A 46 2.23 14.06 -8.67
CA ASP A 46 1.80 13.23 -9.82
C ASP A 46 2.91 13.22 -10.87
N THR A 47 3.41 12.05 -11.19
CA THR A 47 4.62 11.87 -11.99
C THR A 47 4.38 10.81 -13.06
N PRO A 48 4.79 11.05 -14.31
CA PRO A 48 4.78 10.00 -15.33
C PRO A 48 5.58 8.78 -14.86
N ALA A 49 5.07 7.60 -15.14
CA ALA A 49 5.77 6.38 -14.79
C ALA A 49 7.08 6.27 -15.58
N PRO A 50 8.19 5.91 -14.93
CA PRO A 50 9.45 5.67 -15.63
C PRO A 50 9.35 4.42 -16.51
N SER A 51 10.26 4.28 -17.46
CA SER A 51 10.40 3.07 -18.27
C SER A 51 11.09 1.91 -17.54
N ASP A 52 11.72 2.20 -16.40
CA ASP A 52 12.40 1.25 -15.52
C ASP A 52 12.22 1.72 -14.07
N PHE A 53 11.67 0.85 -13.22
CA PHE A 53 11.42 1.12 -11.80
C PHE A 53 12.55 0.63 -10.90
N THR A 54 13.58 -0.04 -11.44
CA THR A 54 14.71 -0.56 -10.65
C THR A 54 15.41 0.52 -9.81
N PRO A 55 15.64 1.76 -10.34
CA PRO A 55 16.27 2.82 -9.54
C PRO A 55 15.46 3.25 -8.30
N LEU A 56 14.15 2.98 -8.28
CA LEU A 56 13.32 3.30 -7.11
C LEU A 56 13.64 2.41 -5.90
N ASN A 57 14.40 1.33 -6.11
CA ASN A 57 14.88 0.49 -5.01
C ASN A 57 15.89 1.19 -4.10
N ASP A 58 16.51 2.26 -4.55
CA ASP A 58 17.45 3.07 -3.75
C ASP A 58 16.71 4.04 -2.80
N ILE A 59 15.39 4.17 -2.95
CA ILE A 59 14.58 4.99 -2.06
C ILE A 59 14.23 4.18 -0.81
N ASP A 60 14.64 4.68 0.34
CA ASP A 60 14.36 4.07 1.63
C ASP A 60 12.87 4.14 2.01
N GLY A 61 12.45 3.12 2.76
CA GLY A 61 11.12 3.04 3.31
C GLY A 61 10.09 2.30 2.43
N PRO A 62 8.85 2.20 2.92
CA PRO A 62 7.76 1.56 2.20
C PRO A 62 7.16 2.52 1.16
N LEU A 63 6.53 1.96 0.13
CA LEU A 63 5.62 2.74 -0.72
C LEU A 63 4.27 2.97 -0.02
N LEU A 64 3.56 4.02 -0.41
CA LEU A 64 2.12 4.15 -0.18
C LEU A 64 1.37 3.65 -1.42
N MET A 65 0.37 2.81 -1.20
CA MET A 65 -0.52 2.32 -2.25
C MET A 65 -1.93 2.85 -2.01
N LYS A 66 -2.54 3.44 -3.04
CA LYS A 66 -3.94 3.84 -3.06
C LYS A 66 -4.67 3.06 -4.13
N GLN A 67 -5.75 2.40 -3.75
CA GLN A 67 -6.65 1.76 -4.71
C GLN A 67 -7.81 2.69 -5.11
N SER A 68 -8.23 2.58 -6.36
CA SER A 68 -9.41 3.27 -6.89
C SER A 68 -10.70 2.83 -6.18
N GLY A 69 -11.71 3.71 -6.23
CA GLY A 69 -13.05 3.43 -5.74
C GLY A 69 -13.30 3.87 -4.29
N PHE A 70 -14.54 3.66 -3.83
CA PHE A 70 -15.01 4.05 -2.49
C PHE A 70 -15.29 2.80 -1.63
N PRO A 71 -15.00 2.83 -0.32
CA PRO A 71 -14.24 3.87 0.40
C PRO A 71 -12.79 3.95 -0.09
N PRO A 72 -12.10 5.09 0.07
CA PRO A 72 -10.69 5.18 -0.27
C PRO A 72 -9.88 4.22 0.60
N LEU A 73 -8.87 3.59 0.00
CA LEU A 73 -7.96 2.69 0.67
C LEU A 73 -6.53 3.13 0.37
N VAL A 74 -5.85 3.66 1.39
CA VAL A 74 -4.42 3.98 1.34
C VAL A 74 -3.72 3.22 2.45
N ILE A 75 -2.74 2.41 2.07
CA ILE A 75 -1.89 1.66 2.99
C ILE A 75 -0.43 1.76 2.55
N TYR A 76 0.50 1.39 3.41
CA TYR A 76 1.89 1.24 3.00
C TYR A 76 2.27 -0.24 2.85
N LEU A 77 3.19 -0.52 1.93
CA LEU A 77 3.68 -1.85 1.61
C LEU A 77 5.19 -1.81 1.35
N SER A 78 5.87 -2.89 1.65
CA SER A 78 7.19 -3.14 1.07
C SER A 78 7.04 -3.42 -0.43
N TYR A 79 8.08 -3.12 -1.20
CA TYR A 79 8.03 -3.24 -2.65
C TYR A 79 9.39 -3.60 -3.25
N VAL A 80 9.38 -4.02 -4.51
CA VAL A 80 10.56 -4.13 -5.37
C VAL A 80 10.24 -3.47 -6.70
N GLY A 81 11.07 -2.52 -7.13
CA GLY A 81 11.03 -1.99 -8.49
C GLY A 81 11.74 -2.93 -9.46
N THR A 82 11.17 -3.14 -10.63
CA THR A 82 11.72 -3.92 -11.73
C THR A 82 11.70 -3.11 -13.02
N GLU A 83 12.26 -3.63 -14.11
CA GLU A 83 12.19 -2.97 -15.42
C GLU A 83 10.73 -2.79 -15.88
N GLU A 84 9.83 -3.71 -15.57
CA GLU A 84 8.45 -3.68 -16.05
C GLU A 84 7.51 -2.91 -15.13
N GLY A 85 7.82 -2.82 -13.82
CA GLY A 85 6.93 -2.22 -12.84
C GLY A 85 7.35 -2.45 -11.40
N VAL A 86 6.37 -2.54 -10.51
CA VAL A 86 6.59 -2.66 -9.06
C VAL A 86 5.93 -3.91 -8.52
N ILE A 87 6.71 -4.75 -7.85
CA ILE A 87 6.24 -5.95 -7.16
C ILE A 87 5.82 -5.58 -5.74
N THR A 88 4.64 -6.03 -5.33
CA THR A 88 4.19 -6.05 -3.94
C THR A 88 3.69 -7.44 -3.57
N ALA A 89 3.77 -7.79 -2.30
CA ALA A 89 3.32 -9.09 -1.84
C ALA A 89 2.49 -8.98 -0.55
N THR A 90 1.61 -9.94 -0.34
CA THR A 90 0.83 -10.08 0.89
C THR A 90 0.73 -11.53 1.32
N ARG A 91 0.42 -11.73 2.59
CA ARG A 91 0.24 -13.06 3.16
C ARG A 91 -0.95 -13.79 2.54
N PRO A 92 -0.95 -15.13 2.54
CA PRO A 92 -1.99 -15.95 1.91
C PRO A 92 -3.36 -15.85 2.61
N ASP A 93 -3.46 -15.16 3.75
CA ASP A 93 -4.72 -14.86 4.42
C ASP A 93 -5.56 -13.77 3.70
N GLY A 94 -5.10 -13.35 2.54
CA GLY A 94 -5.78 -12.41 1.68
C GLY A 94 -5.97 -11.05 2.33
N GLY A 95 -4.93 -10.26 2.42
CA GLY A 95 -5.06 -8.88 2.89
C GLY A 95 -6.22 -8.17 2.20
N TYR A 96 -6.98 -7.36 2.94
CA TYR A 96 -8.15 -6.64 2.42
C TYR A 96 -7.90 -5.93 1.08
N TRP A 97 -6.68 -5.42 0.87
CA TRP A 97 -6.31 -4.76 -0.37
C TRP A 97 -6.19 -5.74 -1.56
N ALA A 98 -5.67 -6.96 -1.32
CA ALA A 98 -5.55 -7.98 -2.35
C ALA A 98 -6.94 -8.45 -2.83
N GLN A 99 -7.86 -8.71 -1.89
CA GLN A 99 -9.25 -9.02 -2.23
C GLN A 99 -9.89 -7.90 -3.03
N ARG A 100 -9.64 -6.65 -2.65
CA ARG A 100 -10.17 -5.50 -3.37
C ARG A 100 -9.64 -5.38 -4.80
N VAL A 101 -8.37 -5.73 -5.07
CA VAL A 101 -7.82 -5.82 -6.44
C VAL A 101 -8.61 -6.85 -7.26
N ARG A 102 -8.86 -8.02 -6.69
CA ARG A 102 -9.63 -9.09 -7.37
C ARG A 102 -11.07 -8.68 -7.65
N ASP A 103 -11.73 -8.06 -6.69
CA ASP A 103 -13.16 -7.75 -6.78
C ASP A 103 -13.47 -6.51 -7.63
N ARG A 104 -12.55 -5.54 -7.70
CA ARG A 104 -12.82 -4.21 -8.26
C ARG A 104 -11.85 -3.80 -9.36
N GLY A 105 -10.90 -4.67 -9.71
CA GLY A 105 -9.80 -4.36 -10.60
C GLY A 105 -8.64 -3.68 -9.86
N GLY A 106 -7.49 -3.67 -10.51
CA GLY A 106 -6.22 -3.29 -9.94
C GLY A 106 -5.85 -1.81 -10.08
N ASP A 107 -6.75 -0.95 -10.57
CA ASP A 107 -6.43 0.46 -10.79
C ASP A 107 -6.13 1.18 -9.48
N GLY A 108 -5.05 1.96 -9.48
CA GLY A 108 -4.60 2.66 -8.30
C GLY A 108 -3.42 3.58 -8.55
N TRP A 109 -2.77 3.95 -7.46
CA TRP A 109 -1.58 4.80 -7.45
C TRP A 109 -0.58 4.23 -6.46
N LEU A 110 0.70 4.31 -6.83
CA LEU A 110 1.82 4.05 -5.95
C LEU A 110 2.60 5.33 -5.72
N ARG A 111 2.83 5.68 -4.45
CA ARG A 111 3.74 6.76 -4.06
C ARG A 111 5.03 6.15 -3.52
N ILE A 112 6.15 6.47 -4.15
CA ILE A 112 7.50 6.06 -3.75
C ILE A 112 8.32 7.34 -3.60
N GLY A 113 8.82 7.59 -2.39
CA GLY A 113 9.38 8.90 -2.06
C GLY A 113 8.34 10.01 -2.20
N ASP A 114 8.62 11.00 -3.04
CA ASP A 114 7.68 12.10 -3.33
C ASP A 114 6.90 11.93 -4.64
N ALA A 115 7.25 10.98 -5.47
CA ALA A 115 6.59 10.73 -6.74
C ALA A 115 5.40 9.78 -6.58
N THR A 116 4.28 10.10 -7.23
CA THR A 116 3.05 9.29 -7.27
C THR A 116 2.76 8.90 -8.71
N TYR A 117 2.67 7.60 -8.95
CA TYR A 117 2.50 7.00 -10.27
C TYR A 117 1.10 6.39 -10.41
N ALA A 118 0.44 6.63 -11.53
CA ALA A 118 -0.82 5.95 -11.87
C ALA A 118 -0.50 4.52 -12.36
N MET A 119 -0.97 3.51 -11.64
CA MET A 119 -0.59 2.12 -11.85
C MET A 119 -1.81 1.20 -11.87
N ARG A 120 -1.61 0.01 -12.42
CA ARG A 120 -2.59 -1.10 -12.36
C ARG A 120 -1.92 -2.35 -11.82
N ALA A 121 -2.49 -2.92 -10.78
CA ALA A 121 -2.08 -4.20 -10.21
C ALA A 121 -2.70 -5.37 -10.96
N THR A 122 -1.90 -6.39 -11.21
CA THR A 122 -2.34 -7.70 -11.68
C THR A 122 -1.77 -8.75 -10.72
N GLU A 123 -2.60 -9.67 -10.28
CA GLU A 123 -2.15 -10.79 -9.46
C GLU A 123 -1.36 -11.77 -10.33
N VAL A 124 -0.19 -12.17 -9.85
CA VAL A 124 0.65 -13.20 -10.48
C VAL A 124 0.37 -14.53 -9.80
N LEU A 125 -0.05 -15.52 -10.57
CA LEU A 125 -0.47 -16.82 -10.06
C LEU A 125 0.58 -17.92 -10.36
N GLY A 126 0.45 -19.04 -9.68
CA GLY A 126 1.28 -20.21 -9.94
C GLY A 126 2.77 -19.98 -9.67
N ASP A 127 3.60 -20.67 -10.43
CA ASP A 127 5.06 -20.67 -10.23
C ASP A 127 5.74 -19.39 -10.73
N GLU A 128 5.07 -18.62 -11.61
CA GLU A 128 5.58 -17.33 -12.11
C GLU A 128 5.83 -16.31 -10.99
N ARG A 129 5.15 -16.46 -9.86
CA ARG A 129 5.36 -15.61 -8.67
C ARG A 129 6.69 -15.89 -7.96
N ILE A 130 7.29 -17.10 -8.11
CA ILE A 130 8.47 -17.50 -7.35
C ILE A 130 9.68 -16.60 -7.62
N PRO A 131 10.07 -16.32 -8.87
CA PRO A 131 11.16 -15.38 -9.16
C PRO A 131 10.91 -13.98 -8.59
N MET A 132 9.65 -13.53 -8.57
CA MET A 132 9.29 -12.24 -7.99
C MET A 132 9.41 -12.23 -6.45
N LEU A 133 9.06 -13.34 -5.81
CA LEU A 133 9.24 -13.51 -4.36
C LEU A 133 10.71 -13.62 -3.97
N GLU A 134 11.56 -14.19 -4.82
CA GLU A 134 13.01 -14.21 -4.60
C GLU A 134 13.59 -12.79 -4.63
N GLN A 135 13.20 -11.96 -5.60
CA GLN A 135 13.56 -10.54 -5.64
C GLN A 135 13.05 -9.79 -4.41
N TYR A 136 11.80 -10.07 -4.01
CA TYR A 136 11.19 -9.47 -2.83
C TYR A 136 11.91 -9.91 -1.54
N SER A 137 12.30 -11.18 -1.44
CA SER A 137 13.13 -11.71 -0.35
C SER A 137 14.47 -11.01 -0.26
N ALA A 138 15.17 -10.86 -1.39
CA ALA A 138 16.46 -10.22 -1.45
C ALA A 138 16.44 -8.77 -0.94
N ARG A 139 15.37 -8.03 -1.28
CA ARG A 139 15.21 -6.63 -0.83
C ARG A 139 14.76 -6.51 0.62
N THR A 140 13.80 -7.34 1.04
CA THR A 140 13.16 -7.21 2.36
C THR A 140 13.86 -7.99 3.47
N GLY A 141 14.74 -8.92 3.12
CA GLY A 141 15.37 -9.85 4.05
C GLY A 141 14.44 -10.94 4.59
N LEU A 142 13.23 -11.05 4.06
CA LEU A 142 12.27 -12.08 4.47
C LEU A 142 12.68 -13.45 3.90
N PRO A 143 12.80 -14.50 4.71
CA PRO A 143 13.19 -15.82 4.25
C PRO A 143 12.09 -16.49 3.44
N MET A 144 12.47 -17.14 2.32
CA MET A 144 11.53 -17.82 1.42
C MET A 144 10.81 -19.00 2.06
N ASP A 145 11.49 -19.77 2.93
CA ASP A 145 11.07 -21.11 3.34
C ASP A 145 10.57 -21.22 4.77
N ARG A 146 10.48 -20.12 5.50
CA ARG A 146 9.94 -20.12 6.86
C ARG A 146 9.03 -18.94 7.11
N ALA A 147 8.03 -19.15 7.97
CA ALA A 147 7.10 -18.11 8.38
C ALA A 147 7.81 -17.02 9.20
N VAL A 148 7.46 -15.75 8.92
CA VAL A 148 7.92 -14.58 9.67
C VAL A 148 6.72 -13.75 10.09
N GLY A 149 6.40 -13.78 11.37
CA GLY A 149 5.36 -12.92 11.96
C GLY A 149 3.93 -13.21 11.49
N GLY A 150 3.62 -14.42 11.01
CA GLY A 150 2.27 -14.80 10.57
C GLY A 150 2.24 -16.14 9.86
N PRO A 151 1.08 -16.57 9.35
CA PRO A 151 0.94 -17.82 8.64
C PRO A 151 1.68 -17.82 7.30
N GLY A 152 2.25 -18.96 6.95
CA GLY A 152 2.92 -19.21 5.68
C GLY A 152 4.35 -18.68 5.58
N ALA A 153 5.15 -19.35 4.79
CA ALA A 153 6.47 -18.87 4.37
C ALA A 153 6.29 -17.85 3.24
N LEU A 154 7.34 -17.07 2.92
CA LEU A 154 7.23 -16.05 1.85
C LEU A 154 6.83 -16.68 0.52
N ARG A 155 7.31 -17.89 0.21
CA ARG A 155 6.92 -18.63 -1.01
C ARG A 155 5.41 -18.85 -1.17
N ASP A 156 4.65 -18.81 -0.07
CA ASP A 156 3.20 -19.00 -0.07
C ASP A 156 2.44 -17.67 -0.25
N TRP A 157 3.16 -16.54 -0.26
CA TRP A 157 2.53 -15.23 -0.35
C TRP A 157 1.95 -14.97 -1.73
N GLU A 158 0.91 -14.16 -1.76
CA GLU A 158 0.28 -13.63 -2.95
C GLU A 158 1.12 -12.47 -3.51
N VAL A 159 1.32 -12.44 -4.83
CA VAL A 159 2.15 -11.46 -5.52
C VAL A 159 1.31 -10.64 -6.48
N PHE A 160 1.56 -9.35 -6.50
CA PHE A 160 0.94 -8.42 -7.42
C PHE A 160 2.01 -7.60 -8.14
N LEU A 161 1.95 -7.62 -9.47
CA LEU A 161 2.77 -6.78 -10.33
C LEU A 161 1.95 -5.53 -10.70
N TRP A 162 2.50 -4.37 -10.37
CA TRP A 162 1.94 -3.08 -10.73
C TRP A 162 2.64 -2.54 -11.97
N MET A 163 1.91 -2.34 -13.04
CA MET A 163 2.40 -1.74 -14.28
C MET A 163 1.81 -0.35 -14.49
N PRO A 164 2.49 0.54 -15.26
CA PRO A 164 1.93 1.82 -15.63
C PRO A 164 0.55 1.70 -16.27
N ARG A 165 -0.36 2.55 -15.83
CA ARG A 165 -1.69 2.64 -16.43
C ARG A 165 -1.63 3.58 -17.62
N SER A 166 -1.97 3.06 -18.80
CA SER A 166 -2.17 3.85 -20.03
C SER A 166 -3.38 4.79 -19.93
#